data_992d5037e480415ac90b39ef284bf327
#
_entry.id   992d5037e480415ac90b39ef284bf327
#
_cell.length_a   1.000
_cell.length_b   1.000
_cell.length_c   1.000
_cell.angle_alpha   90.00
_cell.angle_beta   90.00
_cell.angle_gamma   90.00
#
_symmetry.space_group_name_H-M   'P 1'
#
loop_
_entity.id
_entity.type
_entity.pdbx_description
1 polymer ?
#
loop_
_entity_poly.entity_id
_entity_poly.type
_entity_poly.pdbx_seq_one_letter_code
_entity_poly.pdbx_strand_id
1 'polypeptide(L)'
;MPRAPNLRSPVGAMSTSRLLANFAERANRPLAQRQINASTEFALGRRDGPYIWNLENTHRLLDCATTGGVHSLGHRNPELLETLRGALDAGYDGGIWTMPNAPLLALHDALAAAAPHPSLNRSAVTLCASQANDLALLCAFRATGRRGIVAARHGYHGHLGVAAEATGSESEGIASHYAIDRTNVRFFHNFGNLTEIAALIDTTTAAVILEPFDYETWQMPPPDFLPALAALCRQRGAKLILDETRTGLARSGRLWMAEHSGVAPDMLVSGKGLSGGLYPVGALLMTSDIHEACINSHEYGWANSLAGNEIAATVALKVLEITQRPATLAHIHEIEARTRDRFAELCRRHQGIFTPATIQGGIATIALVQPDHAPRLGKLLFDRGVLMHSTSTTAPHVAKFLPVLTADLTIIDDLATALDSAARALA
;
A
#
# COMPACT_ATOMS: atom_id res chain seq x y z
N MET A 1 10.19 40.58 -8.46
CA MET A 1 9.02 39.76 -8.19
C MET A 1 8.63 39.96 -6.72
N PRO A 2 7.38 40.29 -6.38
CA PRO A 2 6.98 40.42 -4.98
C PRO A 2 7.10 39.03 -4.34
N ARG A 3 7.72 38.99 -3.14
CA ARG A 3 7.79 37.75 -2.34
C ARG A 3 6.37 37.27 -2.09
N ALA A 4 6.13 35.99 -2.41
CA ALA A 4 4.88 35.31 -2.07
C ALA A 4 4.54 35.56 -0.59
N PRO A 5 3.27 35.82 -0.22
CA PRO A 5 2.89 36.01 1.15
C PRO A 5 3.33 34.75 1.92
N ASN A 6 4.04 35.00 3.02
CA ASN A 6 4.46 33.95 3.95
C ASN A 6 3.16 33.30 4.45
N LEU A 7 2.77 32.18 3.86
CA LEU A 7 1.74 31.30 4.40
C LEU A 7 2.33 30.71 5.70
N ARG A 8 2.47 31.58 6.70
CA ARG A 8 2.66 31.12 8.08
C ARG A 8 1.45 30.23 8.33
N SER A 9 1.73 28.95 8.49
CA SER A 9 0.75 27.97 8.91
C SER A 9 -0.18 28.63 9.95
N PRO A 10 -1.52 28.54 9.80
CA PRO A 10 -2.45 28.99 10.84
C PRO A 10 -2.24 28.23 12.17
N VAL A 11 -1.30 27.30 12.21
CA VAL A 11 -0.85 26.49 13.34
C VAL A 11 0.33 27.16 14.08
N GLY A 12 0.46 28.48 14.05
CA GLY A 12 1.45 29.19 14.83
C GLY A 12 1.35 28.80 16.33
N ALA A 13 2.43 28.23 16.89
CA ALA A 13 2.61 27.90 18.31
C ALA A 13 1.63 26.85 18.91
N MET A 14 1.07 25.93 18.12
CA MET A 14 0.23 24.85 18.63
C MET A 14 1.13 23.67 19.09
N SER A 15 0.94 23.20 20.33
CA SER A 15 1.63 21.98 20.81
C SER A 15 0.97 20.70 20.26
N THR A 16 1.74 19.61 20.24
CA THR A 16 1.25 18.26 19.89
C THR A 16 -0.02 17.91 20.68
N SER A 17 -0.03 18.10 21.99
CA SER A 17 -1.19 17.79 22.83
C SER A 17 -2.43 18.61 22.45
N ARG A 18 -2.26 19.91 22.20
CA ARG A 18 -3.37 20.78 21.78
C ARG A 18 -3.89 20.42 20.39
N LEU A 19 -2.99 20.04 19.47
CA LEU A 19 -3.38 19.60 18.12
C LEU A 19 -4.19 18.31 18.22
N LEU A 20 -3.74 17.32 18.99
CA LEU A 20 -4.46 16.05 19.18
C LEU A 20 -5.84 16.27 19.82
N ALA A 21 -5.95 17.14 20.84
CA ALA A 21 -7.24 17.48 21.44
C ALA A 21 -8.22 18.08 20.42
N ASN A 22 -7.76 19.07 19.64
CA ASN A 22 -8.57 19.68 18.59
C ASN A 22 -8.94 18.68 17.48
N PHE A 23 -8.02 17.80 17.12
CA PHE A 23 -8.25 16.77 16.11
C PHE A 23 -9.29 15.74 16.58
N ALA A 24 -9.23 15.34 17.86
CA ALA A 24 -10.23 14.47 18.48
C ALA A 24 -11.63 15.09 18.47
N GLU A 25 -11.71 16.38 18.74
CA GLU A 25 -12.98 17.12 18.78
C GLU A 25 -13.59 17.30 17.38
N ARG A 26 -12.76 17.67 16.39
CA ARG A 26 -13.24 18.22 15.10
C ARG A 26 -13.09 17.27 13.91
N ALA A 27 -12.24 16.24 14.01
CA ALA A 27 -11.92 15.38 12.88
C ALA A 27 -12.09 13.89 13.18
N ASN A 28 -11.24 13.30 14.03
CA ASN A 28 -11.23 11.86 14.28
C ASN A 28 -10.81 11.54 15.71
N ARG A 29 -11.81 11.40 16.60
CA ARG A 29 -11.59 11.06 18.00
C ARG A 29 -10.90 9.69 18.19
N PRO A 30 -11.36 8.58 17.56
CA PRO A 30 -10.72 7.27 17.71
C PRO A 30 -9.23 7.28 17.37
N LEU A 31 -8.84 7.99 16.31
CA LEU A 31 -7.44 8.05 15.89
C LEU A 31 -6.56 8.81 16.90
N ALA A 32 -7.01 9.94 17.42
CA ALA A 32 -6.31 10.67 18.47
C ALA A 32 -6.23 9.85 19.77
N GLN A 33 -7.36 9.23 20.18
CA GLN A 33 -7.42 8.43 21.40
C GLN A 33 -6.50 7.20 21.34
N ARG A 34 -6.31 6.59 20.16
CA ARG A 34 -5.36 5.49 19.96
C ARG A 34 -3.94 5.89 20.32
N GLN A 35 -3.49 7.07 19.87
CA GLN A 35 -2.16 7.58 20.22
C GLN A 35 -2.02 7.87 21.71
N ILE A 36 -3.02 8.49 22.34
CA ILE A 36 -3.04 8.79 23.76
C ILE A 36 -2.99 7.50 24.60
N ASN A 37 -3.85 6.52 24.28
CA ASN A 37 -3.90 5.25 24.98
C ASN A 37 -2.59 4.44 24.88
N ALA A 38 -1.89 4.56 23.74
CA ALA A 38 -0.60 3.92 23.51
C ALA A 38 0.58 4.73 24.06
N SER A 39 0.35 5.94 24.60
CA SER A 39 1.40 6.89 25.00
C SER A 39 2.42 7.16 23.88
N THR A 40 1.91 7.33 22.66
CA THR A 40 2.68 7.58 21.43
C THR A 40 2.20 8.87 20.74
N GLU A 41 1.88 9.91 21.53
CA GLU A 41 1.41 11.17 21.03
C GLU A 41 2.43 11.81 20.09
N PHE A 42 2.00 12.02 18.84
CA PHE A 42 2.83 12.58 17.80
C PHE A 42 2.00 13.38 16.80
N ALA A 43 2.23 14.68 16.76
CA ALA A 43 1.70 15.55 15.72
C ALA A 43 2.80 15.76 14.67
N LEU A 44 2.50 15.50 13.42
CA LEU A 44 3.46 15.48 12.34
C LEU A 44 3.98 16.90 12.02
N GLY A 45 5.28 17.09 12.20
CA GLY A 45 6.02 18.31 11.87
C GLY A 45 6.88 18.15 10.62
N ARG A 46 8.20 18.39 10.76
CA ARG A 46 9.19 18.21 9.68
C ARG A 46 9.26 16.75 9.23
N ARG A 47 9.57 16.55 7.98
CA ARG A 47 9.83 15.24 7.37
C ARG A 47 10.93 15.36 6.32
N ASP A 48 11.80 14.31 6.24
CA ASP A 48 12.96 14.30 5.34
C ASP A 48 13.49 12.88 5.15
N GLY A 49 13.49 12.38 3.93
CA GLY A 49 13.92 11.01 3.62
C GLY A 49 13.21 9.95 4.46
N PRO A 50 13.92 9.12 5.24
CA PRO A 50 13.33 8.09 6.07
C PRO A 50 12.82 8.61 7.44
N TYR A 51 12.93 9.90 7.72
CA TYR A 51 12.66 10.44 9.05
C TYR A 51 11.49 11.42 9.07
N ILE A 52 10.76 11.38 10.19
CA ILE A 52 9.72 12.34 10.55
C ILE A 52 9.99 12.93 11.94
N TRP A 53 9.57 14.16 12.17
CA TRP A 53 9.68 14.84 13.47
C TRP A 53 8.30 15.28 13.94
N ASN A 54 8.13 15.32 15.26
CA ASN A 54 6.94 15.92 15.83
C ASN A 54 6.91 17.44 15.58
N LEU A 55 5.78 18.04 15.87
CA LEU A 55 5.53 19.47 15.58
C LEU A 55 6.55 20.40 16.29
N GLU A 56 6.97 20.05 17.50
CA GLU A 56 7.96 20.77 18.28
C GLU A 56 9.41 20.53 17.85
N ASN A 57 9.61 19.58 16.92
CA ASN A 57 10.94 19.14 16.45
C ASN A 57 11.86 18.56 17.57
N THR A 58 11.25 18.04 18.62
CA THR A 58 11.92 17.44 19.78
C THR A 58 12.01 15.93 19.74
N HIS A 59 11.16 15.27 18.94
CA HIS A 59 11.14 13.83 18.77
C HIS A 59 11.21 13.46 17.28
N ARG A 60 12.25 12.70 16.93
CA ARG A 60 12.47 12.16 15.58
C ARG A 60 12.16 10.68 15.54
N LEU A 61 11.44 10.23 14.52
CA LEU A 61 11.18 8.82 14.25
C LEU A 61 11.76 8.41 12.89
N LEU A 62 12.41 7.25 12.85
CA LEU A 62 12.66 6.50 11.62
C LEU A 62 11.32 5.89 11.19
N ASP A 63 10.79 6.31 10.05
CA ASP A 63 9.50 5.83 9.55
C ASP A 63 9.64 4.49 8.84
N CYS A 64 9.44 3.40 9.58
CA CYS A 64 9.30 2.05 9.06
C CYS A 64 7.85 1.63 8.82
N ALA A 65 6.89 2.57 8.91
CA ALA A 65 5.49 2.36 8.54
C ALA A 65 5.19 2.87 7.13
N THR A 66 5.83 3.95 6.71
CA THR A 66 5.72 4.65 5.41
C THR A 66 4.27 4.84 4.93
N THR A 67 3.31 4.96 5.88
CA THR A 67 1.87 4.97 5.60
C THR A 67 1.45 3.75 4.74
N GLY A 68 1.95 2.56 5.08
CA GLY A 68 1.67 1.31 4.35
C GLY A 68 2.25 1.26 2.94
N GLY A 69 3.32 2.03 2.66
CA GLY A 69 4.00 2.07 1.37
C GLY A 69 3.79 3.36 0.56
N VAL A 70 3.03 4.35 1.05
CA VAL A 70 2.87 5.65 0.37
C VAL A 70 4.22 6.37 0.21
N HIS A 71 5.04 6.36 1.26
CA HIS A 71 6.36 7.00 1.29
C HIS A 71 7.49 6.02 0.99
N SER A 72 7.29 5.06 0.07
CA SER A 72 8.29 4.06 -0.31
C SER A 72 9.62 4.66 -0.76
N LEU A 73 9.58 5.79 -1.46
CA LEU A 73 10.76 6.51 -1.94
C LEU A 73 11.25 7.61 -0.97
N GLY A 74 10.75 7.59 0.27
CA GLY A 74 11.08 8.56 1.31
C GLY A 74 10.20 9.81 1.29
N HIS A 75 10.11 10.44 2.44
CA HIS A 75 9.41 11.71 2.58
C HIS A 75 10.12 12.80 1.81
N ARG A 76 9.36 13.59 1.04
CA ARG A 76 9.88 14.74 0.29
C ARG A 76 11.08 14.38 -0.62
N ASN A 77 10.99 13.22 -1.28
CA ASN A 77 12.03 12.77 -2.22
C ASN A 77 12.42 13.93 -3.18
N PRO A 78 13.71 14.27 -3.29
CA PRO A 78 14.15 15.45 -4.05
C PRO A 78 13.76 15.42 -5.52
N GLU A 79 13.89 14.27 -6.20
CA GLU A 79 13.53 14.12 -7.61
C GLU A 79 12.03 14.30 -7.83
N LEU A 80 11.20 13.75 -6.94
CA LEU A 80 9.74 13.91 -7.01
C LEU A 80 9.31 15.35 -6.73
N LEU A 81 9.97 16.04 -5.80
CA LEU A 81 9.70 17.47 -5.54
C LEU A 81 10.08 18.34 -6.71
N GLU A 82 11.22 18.08 -7.35
CA GLU A 82 11.67 18.78 -8.55
C GLU A 82 10.68 18.56 -9.70
N THR A 83 10.26 17.31 -9.92
CA THR A 83 9.25 16.94 -10.93
C THR A 83 7.93 17.68 -10.69
N LEU A 84 7.46 17.72 -9.44
CA LEU A 84 6.22 18.44 -9.10
C LEU A 84 6.35 19.94 -9.34
N ARG A 85 7.48 20.57 -8.99
CA ARG A 85 7.73 21.99 -9.27
C ARG A 85 7.77 22.25 -10.77
N GLY A 86 8.48 21.41 -11.52
CA GLY A 86 8.55 21.53 -12.98
C GLY A 86 7.17 21.40 -13.65
N ALA A 87 6.29 20.51 -13.14
CA ALA A 87 4.91 20.40 -13.63
C ALA A 87 4.12 21.69 -13.40
N LEU A 88 4.22 22.29 -12.20
CA LEU A 88 3.57 23.57 -11.88
C LEU A 88 4.13 24.73 -12.73
N ASP A 89 5.44 24.80 -12.90
CA ASP A 89 6.11 25.82 -13.73
C ASP A 89 5.75 25.68 -15.21
N ALA A 90 5.46 24.46 -15.69
CA ALA A 90 4.94 24.18 -17.03
C ALA A 90 3.46 24.54 -17.21
N GLY A 91 2.77 24.97 -16.13
CA GLY A 91 1.37 25.36 -16.16
C GLY A 91 0.41 24.17 -16.02
N TYR A 92 0.88 22.98 -15.61
CA TYR A 92 0.00 21.84 -15.38
C TYR A 92 -0.84 22.02 -14.10
N ASP A 93 -2.07 21.54 -14.15
CA ASP A 93 -3.03 21.58 -13.03
C ASP A 93 -3.86 20.28 -12.93
N GLY A 94 -5.11 20.39 -12.53
CA GLY A 94 -6.05 19.26 -12.47
C GLY A 94 -6.52 18.77 -13.83
N GLY A 95 -6.17 19.47 -14.90
CA GLY A 95 -6.62 19.18 -16.25
C GLY A 95 -8.13 19.32 -16.44
N ILE A 96 -8.59 18.96 -17.63
CA ILE A 96 -10.02 18.90 -17.98
C ILE A 96 -10.31 17.46 -18.42
N TRP A 97 -11.11 16.72 -17.65
CA TRP A 97 -11.32 15.29 -17.83
C TRP A 97 -11.83 14.89 -19.23
N THR A 98 -12.49 15.79 -19.96
CA THR A 98 -12.95 15.58 -21.32
C THR A 98 -11.90 15.89 -22.39
N MET A 99 -10.72 16.37 -21.99
CA MET A 99 -9.65 16.77 -22.92
C MET A 99 -8.41 15.90 -22.68
N PRO A 100 -7.98 15.09 -23.65
CA PRO A 100 -6.74 14.33 -23.54
C PRO A 100 -5.53 15.25 -23.34
N ASN A 101 -4.59 14.80 -22.51
CA ASN A 101 -3.34 15.51 -22.29
C ASN A 101 -2.13 14.57 -22.41
N ALA A 102 -0.97 15.14 -22.71
CA ALA A 102 0.24 14.36 -23.00
C ALA A 102 0.78 13.62 -21.77
N PRO A 103 0.86 14.19 -20.55
CA PRO A 103 1.31 13.46 -19.35
C PRO A 103 0.43 12.24 -19.03
N LEU A 104 -0.87 12.35 -19.18
CA LEU A 104 -1.78 11.23 -18.94
C LEU A 104 -1.58 10.10 -19.96
N LEU A 105 -1.46 10.43 -21.25
CA LEU A 105 -1.17 9.42 -22.28
C LEU A 105 0.17 8.73 -22.00
N ALA A 106 1.21 9.49 -21.68
CA ALA A 106 2.52 8.94 -21.33
C ALA A 106 2.46 8.03 -20.11
N LEU A 107 1.60 8.33 -19.11
CA LEU A 107 1.39 7.46 -17.95
C LEU A 107 0.73 6.13 -18.35
N HIS A 108 -0.28 6.15 -19.23
CA HIS A 108 -0.90 4.93 -19.76
C HIS A 108 0.13 4.04 -20.49
N ASP A 109 0.97 4.64 -21.35
CA ASP A 109 2.02 3.94 -22.07
C ASP A 109 3.07 3.35 -21.10
N ALA A 110 3.50 4.13 -20.10
CA ALA A 110 4.46 3.68 -19.10
C ALA A 110 3.92 2.54 -18.23
N LEU A 111 2.65 2.59 -17.82
CA LEU A 111 1.99 1.53 -17.07
C LEU A 111 1.89 0.25 -17.90
N ALA A 112 1.52 0.34 -19.17
CA ALA A 112 1.45 -0.80 -20.07
C ALA A 112 2.84 -1.43 -20.31
N ALA A 113 3.87 -0.60 -20.49
CA ALA A 113 5.26 -1.05 -20.66
C ALA A 113 5.84 -1.69 -19.38
N ALA A 114 5.41 -1.20 -18.21
CA ALA A 114 5.84 -1.67 -16.89
C ALA A 114 5.02 -2.84 -16.36
N ALA A 115 3.99 -3.30 -17.08
CA ALA A 115 3.10 -4.36 -16.61
C ALA A 115 3.83 -5.69 -16.41
N PRO A 116 3.50 -6.49 -15.37
CA PRO A 116 4.19 -7.76 -15.10
C PRO A 116 3.94 -8.84 -16.15
N HIS A 117 2.92 -8.66 -16.98
CA HIS A 117 2.59 -9.57 -18.07
C HIS A 117 2.07 -8.78 -19.29
N PRO A 118 2.44 -9.14 -20.53
CA PRO A 118 2.05 -8.39 -21.74
C PRO A 118 0.53 -8.30 -21.99
N SER A 119 -0.27 -9.16 -21.38
CA SER A 119 -1.74 -9.10 -21.49
C SER A 119 -2.33 -7.87 -20.80
N LEU A 120 -1.66 -7.32 -19.78
CA LEU A 120 -2.08 -6.13 -19.06
C LEU A 120 -1.65 -4.86 -19.81
N ASN A 121 -2.16 -4.65 -21.00
CA ASN A 121 -1.72 -3.63 -21.95
C ASN A 121 -2.64 -2.40 -22.00
N ARG A 122 -3.59 -2.30 -21.09
CA ARG A 122 -4.49 -1.16 -20.92
C ARG A 122 -4.53 -0.73 -19.47
N SER A 123 -4.90 0.52 -19.23
CA SER A 123 -5.02 1.03 -17.87
C SER A 123 -6.13 2.09 -17.75
N ALA A 124 -6.59 2.27 -16.51
CA ALA A 124 -7.40 3.40 -16.08
C ALA A 124 -6.71 4.06 -14.88
N VAL A 125 -6.68 5.40 -14.85
CA VAL A 125 -6.07 6.17 -13.76
C VAL A 125 -7.16 6.66 -12.83
N THR A 126 -6.93 6.56 -11.52
CA THR A 126 -7.87 6.89 -10.44
C THR A 126 -7.19 7.78 -9.39
N LEU A 127 -7.94 8.25 -8.39
CA LEU A 127 -7.39 9.09 -7.31
C LEU A 127 -6.71 8.28 -6.20
N CYS A 128 -7.04 7.01 -6.06
CA CYS A 128 -6.44 6.10 -5.09
C CYS A 128 -6.73 4.64 -5.43
N ALA A 129 -6.00 3.73 -4.79
CA ALA A 129 -6.18 2.30 -4.99
C ALA A 129 -7.59 1.78 -4.60
N SER A 130 -8.24 2.37 -3.58
CA SER A 130 -9.61 1.96 -3.24
C SER A 130 -10.58 2.19 -4.39
N GLN A 131 -10.42 3.30 -5.12
CA GLN A 131 -11.20 3.58 -6.32
C GLN A 131 -10.79 2.67 -7.49
N ALA A 132 -9.51 2.31 -7.61
CA ALA A 132 -9.05 1.38 -8.63
C ALA A 132 -9.57 -0.05 -8.37
N ASN A 133 -9.63 -0.49 -7.11
CA ASN A 133 -10.23 -1.77 -6.72
C ASN A 133 -11.74 -1.79 -6.99
N ASP A 134 -12.43 -0.69 -6.67
CA ASP A 134 -13.86 -0.53 -6.97
C ASP A 134 -14.12 -0.67 -8.48
N LEU A 135 -13.34 0.06 -9.30
CA LEU A 135 -13.41 -0.03 -10.75
C LEU A 135 -13.08 -1.44 -11.27
N ALA A 136 -12.06 -2.12 -10.70
CA ALA A 136 -11.70 -3.47 -11.11
C ALA A 136 -12.85 -4.46 -10.90
N LEU A 137 -13.56 -4.36 -9.77
CA LEU A 137 -14.72 -5.19 -9.48
C LEU A 137 -15.90 -4.87 -10.41
N LEU A 138 -16.17 -3.58 -10.67
CA LEU A 138 -17.18 -3.17 -11.65
C LEU A 138 -16.86 -3.67 -13.06
N CYS A 139 -15.60 -3.62 -13.48
CA CYS A 139 -15.13 -4.19 -14.75
C CYS A 139 -15.33 -5.71 -14.80
N ALA A 140 -15.02 -6.43 -13.71
CA ALA A 140 -15.27 -7.86 -13.62
C ALA A 140 -16.78 -8.19 -13.74
N PHE A 141 -17.65 -7.41 -13.09
CA PHE A 141 -19.10 -7.56 -13.21
C PHE A 141 -19.58 -7.37 -14.65
N ARG A 142 -19.08 -6.32 -15.29
CA ARG A 142 -19.44 -6.01 -16.67
C ARG A 142 -18.95 -7.07 -17.65
N ALA A 143 -17.69 -7.50 -17.50
CA ALA A 143 -17.05 -8.47 -18.39
C ALA A 143 -17.64 -9.89 -18.27
N THR A 144 -18.18 -10.26 -17.10
CA THR A 144 -18.70 -11.60 -16.83
C THR A 144 -20.23 -11.68 -16.84
N GLY A 145 -20.93 -10.56 -16.67
CA GLY A 145 -22.37 -10.53 -16.41
C GLY A 145 -22.75 -11.06 -15.02
N ARG A 146 -21.80 -11.27 -14.12
CA ARG A 146 -21.96 -11.87 -12.78
C ARG A 146 -21.67 -10.83 -11.70
N ARG A 147 -22.01 -11.14 -10.42
CA ARG A 147 -21.86 -10.21 -9.29
C ARG A 147 -21.12 -10.81 -8.09
N GLY A 148 -20.90 -12.12 -8.06
CA GLY A 148 -20.24 -12.80 -6.94
C GLY A 148 -18.77 -12.44 -6.86
N ILE A 149 -18.26 -12.21 -5.66
CA ILE A 149 -16.86 -11.92 -5.36
C ILE A 149 -16.33 -13.00 -4.43
N VAL A 150 -15.14 -13.50 -4.70
CA VAL A 150 -14.35 -14.29 -3.76
C VAL A 150 -13.15 -13.45 -3.33
N ALA A 151 -13.00 -13.25 -2.02
CA ALA A 151 -11.94 -12.39 -1.47
C ALA A 151 -11.25 -13.05 -0.27
N ALA A 152 -10.03 -12.61 0.06
CA ALA A 152 -9.35 -13.04 1.28
C ALA A 152 -10.06 -12.48 2.53
N ARG A 153 -10.33 -13.33 3.54
CA ARG A 153 -10.97 -12.91 4.80
C ARG A 153 -10.22 -11.78 5.49
N HIS A 154 -8.93 -11.75 5.34
CA HIS A 154 -8.05 -10.74 5.92
C HIS A 154 -7.51 -9.73 4.88
N GLY A 155 -8.04 -9.71 3.65
CA GLY A 155 -7.66 -8.77 2.62
C GLY A 155 -8.19 -7.35 2.86
N TYR A 156 -7.44 -6.35 2.43
CA TYR A 156 -7.83 -4.94 2.50
C TYR A 156 -7.78 -4.27 1.13
N HIS A 157 -8.95 -3.92 0.59
CA HIS A 157 -9.10 -3.33 -0.74
C HIS A 157 -9.65 -1.90 -0.72
N GLY A 158 -9.86 -1.35 0.47
CA GLY A 158 -10.38 0.01 0.66
C GLY A 158 -11.76 0.05 1.27
N HIS A 159 -12.26 1.27 1.49
CA HIS A 159 -13.55 1.53 2.16
C HIS A 159 -14.52 2.29 1.25
N LEU A 160 -14.40 2.14 -0.08
CA LEU A 160 -15.26 2.81 -1.06
C LEU A 160 -16.01 1.77 -1.90
N GLY A 161 -17.28 2.02 -2.18
CA GLY A 161 -18.10 1.24 -3.10
C GLY A 161 -18.02 -0.27 -2.89
N VAL A 162 -17.93 -1.00 -3.98
CA VAL A 162 -17.85 -2.48 -4.00
C VAL A 162 -16.53 -2.98 -3.42
N ALA A 163 -15.45 -2.20 -3.47
CA ALA A 163 -14.18 -2.56 -2.84
C ALA A 163 -14.31 -2.71 -1.32
N ALA A 164 -15.21 -1.94 -0.69
CA ALA A 164 -15.51 -2.06 0.73
C ALA A 164 -16.23 -3.38 1.07
N GLU A 165 -17.04 -3.91 0.15
CA GLU A 165 -17.68 -5.22 0.31
C GLU A 165 -16.61 -6.32 0.36
N ALA A 166 -15.60 -6.25 -0.52
CA ALA A 166 -14.51 -7.24 -0.64
C ALA A 166 -13.43 -7.12 0.46
N THR A 167 -13.39 -6.01 1.21
CA THR A 167 -12.45 -5.84 2.32
C THR A 167 -12.89 -6.66 3.53
N GLY A 168 -12.12 -7.70 3.87
CA GLY A 168 -12.42 -8.62 4.97
C GLY A 168 -11.73 -8.27 6.28
N SER A 169 -10.49 -7.74 6.20
CA SER A 169 -9.65 -7.37 7.35
C SER A 169 -10.21 -6.16 8.11
N GLU A 170 -9.93 -6.08 9.42
CA GLU A 170 -10.25 -4.92 10.31
C GLU A 170 -11.65 -4.31 10.14
N SER A 171 -12.40 -4.77 9.15
CA SER A 171 -13.58 -4.14 8.61
C SER A 171 -14.88 -4.74 9.12
N GLU A 172 -14.86 -5.77 9.96
CA GLU A 172 -16.12 -6.25 10.55
C GLU A 172 -16.81 -5.10 11.30
N GLY A 173 -16.03 -4.32 12.05
CA GLY A 173 -16.54 -3.12 12.69
C GLY A 173 -16.99 -2.04 11.70
N ILE A 174 -16.23 -1.81 10.64
CA ILE A 174 -16.56 -0.81 9.60
C ILE A 174 -17.76 -1.28 8.77
N ALA A 175 -17.76 -2.54 8.33
CA ALA A 175 -18.85 -3.07 7.53
C ALA A 175 -20.19 -3.01 8.25
N SER A 176 -20.25 -3.41 9.52
CA SER A 176 -21.46 -3.30 10.33
C SER A 176 -21.82 -1.86 10.64
N HIS A 177 -20.81 -1.01 10.91
CA HIS A 177 -21.02 0.40 11.24
C HIS A 177 -21.66 1.19 10.08
N TYR A 178 -21.22 0.94 8.85
CA TYR A 178 -21.76 1.61 7.65
C TYR A 178 -22.78 0.80 6.89
N ALA A 179 -23.26 -0.33 7.45
CA ALA A 179 -24.23 -1.22 6.82
C ALA A 179 -23.82 -1.65 5.39
N ILE A 180 -22.54 -1.98 5.20
CA ILE A 180 -22.02 -2.44 3.92
C ILE A 180 -22.60 -3.81 3.59
N ASP A 181 -23.29 -3.92 2.46
CA ASP A 181 -23.85 -5.18 1.98
C ASP A 181 -22.75 -6.11 1.46
N ARG A 182 -22.68 -7.32 1.97
CA ARG A 182 -21.72 -8.36 1.61
C ARG A 182 -22.39 -9.64 1.07
N THR A 183 -23.65 -9.55 0.69
CA THR A 183 -24.44 -10.71 0.24
C THR A 183 -23.79 -11.45 -0.92
N ASN A 184 -23.06 -10.74 -1.78
CA ASN A 184 -22.38 -11.31 -2.95
C ASN A 184 -20.92 -11.70 -2.69
N VAL A 185 -20.40 -11.55 -1.45
CA VAL A 185 -18.98 -11.81 -1.15
C VAL A 185 -18.84 -13.10 -0.35
N ARG A 186 -17.93 -13.94 -0.81
CA ARG A 186 -17.50 -15.16 -0.12
C ARG A 186 -16.04 -15.03 0.25
N PHE A 187 -15.71 -15.23 1.52
CA PHE A 187 -14.36 -15.09 2.02
C PHE A 187 -13.67 -16.44 2.21
N PHE A 188 -12.46 -16.59 1.67
CA PHE A 188 -11.58 -17.68 2.05
C PHE A 188 -10.70 -17.27 3.23
N HIS A 189 -10.37 -18.22 4.10
CA HIS A 189 -9.63 -17.98 5.34
C HIS A 189 -8.16 -18.38 5.27
N ASN A 190 -7.87 -19.43 4.50
CA ASN A 190 -6.52 -19.98 4.44
C ASN A 190 -5.80 -19.50 3.18
N PHE A 191 -4.97 -18.47 3.35
CA PHE A 191 -4.17 -17.93 2.26
C PHE A 191 -3.24 -19.02 1.69
N GLY A 192 -3.27 -19.18 0.36
CA GLY A 192 -2.54 -20.26 -0.32
C GLY A 192 -3.31 -21.59 -0.45
N ASN A 193 -4.50 -21.73 0.15
CA ASN A 193 -5.34 -22.93 0.01
C ASN A 193 -6.24 -22.86 -1.24
N LEU A 194 -5.72 -23.38 -2.35
CA LEU A 194 -6.45 -23.39 -3.63
C LEU A 194 -7.74 -24.21 -3.57
N THR A 195 -7.79 -25.28 -2.78
CA THR A 195 -8.98 -26.13 -2.65
C THR A 195 -10.15 -25.38 -2.00
N GLU A 196 -9.86 -24.60 -0.96
CA GLU A 196 -10.87 -23.74 -0.32
C GLU A 196 -11.39 -22.71 -1.31
N ILE A 197 -10.51 -22.03 -2.03
CA ILE A 197 -10.90 -21.01 -3.01
C ILE A 197 -11.73 -21.64 -4.14
N ALA A 198 -11.33 -22.81 -4.64
CA ALA A 198 -12.06 -23.53 -5.69
C ALA A 198 -13.48 -23.88 -5.30
N ALA A 199 -13.74 -24.19 -4.02
CA ALA A 199 -15.07 -24.48 -3.50
C ALA A 199 -15.96 -23.23 -3.42
N LEU A 200 -15.37 -22.04 -3.34
CA LEU A 200 -16.08 -20.76 -3.29
C LEU A 200 -16.40 -20.18 -4.67
N ILE A 201 -15.71 -20.61 -5.72
CA ILE A 201 -15.94 -20.13 -7.09
C ILE A 201 -17.04 -20.94 -7.76
N ASP A 202 -18.17 -20.31 -8.02
CA ASP A 202 -19.32 -20.89 -8.72
C ASP A 202 -19.72 -20.11 -9.99
N THR A 203 -20.87 -20.45 -10.58
CA THR A 203 -21.39 -19.81 -11.78
C THR A 203 -21.81 -18.35 -11.59
N THR A 204 -21.93 -17.86 -10.37
CA THR A 204 -22.25 -16.47 -10.03
C THR A 204 -21.00 -15.62 -9.80
N THR A 205 -19.82 -16.24 -9.69
CA THR A 205 -18.56 -15.55 -9.37
C THR A 205 -18.08 -14.73 -10.55
N ALA A 206 -17.98 -13.43 -10.37
CA ALA A 206 -17.40 -12.48 -11.32
C ALA A 206 -15.87 -12.37 -11.15
N ALA A 207 -15.41 -12.30 -9.90
CA ALA A 207 -14.01 -12.05 -9.58
C ALA A 207 -13.53 -12.82 -8.36
N VAL A 208 -12.23 -13.13 -8.40
CA VAL A 208 -11.41 -13.41 -7.21
C VAL A 208 -10.47 -12.22 -7.05
N ILE A 209 -10.50 -11.56 -5.88
CA ILE A 209 -9.63 -10.43 -5.55
C ILE A 209 -8.80 -10.75 -4.31
N LEU A 210 -7.48 -10.49 -4.38
CA LEU A 210 -6.57 -10.65 -3.25
C LEU A 210 -5.33 -9.77 -3.40
N GLU A 211 -4.71 -9.43 -2.28
CA GLU A 211 -3.32 -8.97 -2.26
C GLU A 211 -2.41 -10.19 -2.49
N PRO A 212 -1.27 -10.10 -3.22
CA PRO A 212 -0.43 -11.26 -3.54
C PRO A 212 0.45 -11.73 -2.35
N PHE A 213 0.00 -11.48 -1.12
CA PHE A 213 0.56 -11.93 0.15
C PHE A 213 -0.54 -11.94 1.22
N ASP A 214 -0.34 -12.67 2.31
CA ASP A 214 -1.29 -12.65 3.43
C ASP A 214 -1.23 -11.30 4.16
N TYR A 215 -2.33 -10.56 4.19
CA TYR A 215 -2.40 -9.22 4.80
C TYR A 215 -2.12 -9.23 6.30
N GLU A 216 -2.53 -10.29 7.01
CA GLU A 216 -2.40 -10.36 8.47
C GLU A 216 -0.97 -10.68 8.90
N THR A 217 -0.38 -11.69 8.29
CA THR A 217 0.95 -12.20 8.67
C THR A 217 2.06 -11.67 7.79
N TRP A 218 1.73 -11.09 6.63
CA TRP A 218 2.63 -10.71 5.55
C TRP A 218 3.46 -11.89 5.00
N GLN A 219 2.92 -13.09 5.11
CA GLN A 219 3.52 -14.27 4.49
C GLN A 219 3.27 -14.28 2.99
N MET A 220 4.31 -14.67 2.26
CA MET A 220 4.21 -14.87 0.81
C MET A 220 3.53 -16.22 0.52
N PRO A 221 2.73 -16.30 -0.56
CA PRO A 221 2.12 -17.58 -0.96
C PRO A 221 3.21 -18.55 -1.47
N PRO A 222 2.89 -19.86 -1.53
CA PRO A 222 3.71 -20.79 -2.30
C PRO A 222 3.92 -20.30 -3.74
N PRO A 223 5.09 -20.54 -4.36
CA PRO A 223 5.42 -19.99 -5.69
C PRO A 223 4.44 -20.33 -6.81
N ASP A 224 3.80 -21.49 -6.74
CA ASP A 224 2.84 -22.02 -7.71
C ASP A 224 1.38 -21.58 -7.45
N PHE A 225 1.10 -21.00 -6.29
CA PHE A 225 -0.27 -20.64 -5.88
C PHE A 225 -0.94 -19.65 -6.82
N LEU A 226 -0.30 -18.51 -7.11
CA LEU A 226 -0.90 -17.48 -7.95
C LEU A 226 -1.11 -17.94 -9.41
N PRO A 227 -0.15 -18.65 -10.07
CA PRO A 227 -0.38 -19.24 -11.38
C PRO A 227 -1.54 -20.25 -11.40
N ALA A 228 -1.63 -21.13 -10.38
CA ALA A 228 -2.71 -22.10 -10.26
C ALA A 228 -4.07 -21.41 -10.02
N LEU A 229 -4.11 -20.35 -9.22
CA LEU A 229 -5.31 -19.55 -9.00
C LEU A 229 -5.77 -18.86 -10.29
N ALA A 230 -4.85 -18.31 -11.08
CA ALA A 230 -5.17 -17.71 -12.39
C ALA A 230 -5.75 -18.75 -13.36
N ALA A 231 -5.19 -19.96 -13.39
CA ALA A 231 -5.71 -21.06 -14.19
C ALA A 231 -7.14 -21.46 -13.74
N LEU A 232 -7.35 -21.57 -12.44
CA LEU A 232 -8.67 -21.88 -11.86
C LEU A 232 -9.72 -20.81 -12.19
N CYS A 233 -9.38 -19.52 -12.02
CA CYS A 233 -10.27 -18.42 -12.37
C CYS A 233 -10.67 -18.49 -13.85
N ARG A 234 -9.70 -18.70 -14.75
CA ARG A 234 -9.95 -18.85 -16.19
C ARG A 234 -10.86 -20.03 -16.49
N GLN A 235 -10.63 -21.18 -15.88
CA GLN A 235 -11.47 -22.39 -16.03
C GLN A 235 -12.92 -22.14 -15.61
N ARG A 236 -13.13 -21.37 -14.56
CA ARG A 236 -14.45 -21.06 -13.99
C ARG A 236 -15.10 -19.82 -14.64
N GLY A 237 -14.39 -19.11 -15.51
CA GLY A 237 -14.85 -17.86 -16.14
C GLY A 237 -14.96 -16.69 -15.17
N ALA A 238 -14.25 -16.73 -14.05
CA ALA A 238 -14.08 -15.62 -13.12
C ALA A 238 -12.82 -14.81 -13.50
N LYS A 239 -12.78 -13.52 -13.10
CA LYS A 239 -11.62 -12.66 -13.32
C LYS A 239 -10.70 -12.66 -12.09
N LEU A 240 -9.39 -12.76 -12.30
CA LEU A 240 -8.39 -12.62 -11.23
C LEU A 240 -7.93 -11.17 -11.14
N ILE A 241 -8.12 -10.56 -9.96
CA ILE A 241 -7.67 -9.21 -9.63
C ILE A 241 -6.58 -9.32 -8.57
N LEU A 242 -5.36 -8.82 -8.88
CA LEU A 242 -4.28 -8.69 -7.91
C LEU A 242 -4.20 -7.25 -7.43
N ASP A 243 -4.37 -7.05 -6.13
CA ASP A 243 -4.18 -5.75 -5.49
C ASP A 243 -2.72 -5.60 -5.04
N GLU A 244 -1.91 -4.96 -5.88
CA GLU A 244 -0.49 -4.68 -5.61
C GLU A 244 -0.25 -3.30 -5.00
N THR A 245 -1.25 -2.72 -4.39
CA THR A 245 -1.17 -1.41 -3.74
C THR A 245 -0.05 -1.31 -2.71
N ARG A 246 0.31 -2.42 -2.08
CA ARG A 246 1.35 -2.49 -1.05
C ARG A 246 2.63 -3.16 -1.54
N THR A 247 2.53 -4.12 -2.41
CA THR A 247 3.64 -4.99 -2.85
C THR A 247 4.34 -4.52 -4.11
N GLY A 248 3.65 -3.74 -4.93
CA GLY A 248 4.17 -3.21 -6.20
C GLY A 248 5.17 -2.07 -6.03
N LEU A 249 5.60 -1.53 -7.16
CA LEU A 249 6.53 -0.41 -7.27
C LEU A 249 7.85 -0.66 -6.53
N ALA A 250 8.43 -1.82 -6.84
CA ALA A 250 9.69 -2.34 -6.33
C ALA A 250 9.70 -2.73 -4.85
N ARG A 251 8.61 -2.56 -4.10
CA ARG A 251 8.51 -2.89 -2.68
C ARG A 251 8.88 -4.36 -2.39
N SER A 252 8.51 -5.30 -3.25
CA SER A 252 8.78 -6.74 -3.10
C SER A 252 10.16 -7.18 -3.62
N GLY A 253 11.03 -6.25 -4.07
CA GLY A 253 12.31 -6.56 -4.71
C GLY A 253 12.21 -6.77 -6.23
N ARG A 254 11.01 -6.77 -6.79
CA ARG A 254 10.70 -6.64 -8.22
C ARG A 254 9.69 -5.53 -8.41
N LEU A 255 9.52 -5.03 -9.63
CA LEU A 255 8.57 -3.93 -9.86
C LEU A 255 7.17 -4.31 -9.38
N TRP A 256 6.74 -5.53 -9.66
CA TRP A 256 5.49 -6.11 -9.18
C TRP A 256 5.72 -7.45 -8.47
N MET A 257 4.93 -7.73 -7.45
CA MET A 257 4.96 -9.02 -6.75
C MET A 257 4.57 -10.18 -7.68
N ALA A 258 3.66 -9.95 -8.61
CA ALA A 258 3.24 -10.91 -9.64
C ALA A 258 4.42 -11.48 -10.45
N GLU A 259 5.50 -10.70 -10.65
CA GLU A 259 6.71 -11.15 -11.38
C GLU A 259 7.46 -12.28 -10.68
N HIS A 260 7.32 -12.43 -9.35
CA HIS A 260 7.98 -13.52 -8.62
C HIS A 260 7.44 -14.90 -8.98
N SER A 261 6.17 -14.97 -9.37
CA SER A 261 5.50 -16.22 -9.77
C SER A 261 5.23 -16.33 -11.28
N GLY A 262 5.43 -15.23 -12.02
CA GLY A 262 5.09 -15.17 -13.45
C GLY A 262 3.59 -15.25 -13.73
N VAL A 263 2.74 -14.95 -12.74
CA VAL A 263 1.28 -14.99 -12.90
C VAL A 263 0.79 -13.93 -13.88
N ALA A 264 -0.18 -14.30 -14.73
CA ALA A 264 -0.91 -13.39 -15.60
C ALA A 264 -2.32 -13.16 -15.04
N PRO A 265 -2.55 -12.13 -14.21
CA PRO A 265 -3.89 -11.78 -13.76
C PRO A 265 -4.69 -11.12 -14.89
N ASP A 266 -6.01 -11.06 -14.75
CA ASP A 266 -6.87 -10.28 -15.65
C ASP A 266 -6.76 -8.78 -15.38
N MET A 267 -6.56 -8.41 -14.10
CA MET A 267 -6.42 -7.03 -13.65
C MET A 267 -5.40 -6.93 -12.52
N LEU A 268 -4.71 -5.77 -12.45
CA LEU A 268 -3.75 -5.45 -11.39
C LEU A 268 -3.97 -4.02 -10.92
N VAL A 269 -4.08 -3.83 -9.62
CA VAL A 269 -4.30 -2.53 -8.98
C VAL A 269 -2.99 -2.00 -8.38
N SER A 270 -2.73 -0.72 -8.59
CA SER A 270 -1.63 0.03 -8.00
C SER A 270 -2.12 1.33 -7.35
N GLY A 271 -1.37 1.83 -6.39
CA GLY A 271 -1.66 3.08 -5.69
C GLY A 271 -0.58 3.40 -4.68
N LYS A 272 -0.92 4.01 -3.53
CA LYS A 272 0.03 4.35 -2.46
C LYS A 272 1.35 4.91 -2.99
N GLY A 273 2.37 4.05 -3.17
CA GLY A 273 3.70 4.44 -3.65
C GLY A 273 3.68 5.16 -5.00
N LEU A 274 2.68 4.89 -5.87
CA LEU A 274 2.53 5.56 -7.16
C LEU A 274 2.37 7.08 -7.01
N SER A 275 1.84 7.55 -5.88
CA SER A 275 1.68 8.97 -5.54
C SER A 275 3.01 9.66 -5.17
N GLY A 276 4.08 8.89 -4.93
CA GLY A 276 5.31 9.42 -4.34
C GLY A 276 5.12 10.11 -2.98
N GLY A 277 3.93 9.95 -2.36
CA GLY A 277 3.53 10.67 -1.15
C GLY A 277 3.27 12.17 -1.38
N LEU A 278 3.14 12.62 -2.63
CA LEU A 278 2.99 14.02 -2.99
C LEU A 278 1.63 14.34 -3.61
N TYR A 279 1.13 13.51 -4.52
CA TYR A 279 -0.13 13.78 -5.20
C TYR A 279 -0.98 12.52 -5.35
N PRO A 280 -2.27 12.53 -4.97
CA PRO A 280 -3.13 11.37 -5.00
C PRO A 280 -3.26 10.79 -6.40
N VAL A 281 -2.95 9.49 -6.54
CA VAL A 281 -3.11 8.72 -7.77
C VAL A 281 -3.19 7.23 -7.46
N GLY A 282 -4.01 6.52 -8.23
CA GLY A 282 -4.07 5.08 -8.33
C GLY A 282 -4.20 4.67 -9.79
N ALA A 283 -3.97 3.40 -10.07
CA ALA A 283 -4.08 2.86 -11.42
C ALA A 283 -4.65 1.44 -11.37
N LEU A 284 -5.43 1.12 -12.40
CA LEU A 284 -5.89 -0.21 -12.73
C LEU A 284 -5.29 -0.60 -14.07
N LEU A 285 -4.44 -1.63 -14.10
CA LEU A 285 -3.99 -2.28 -15.32
C LEU A 285 -4.94 -3.42 -15.65
N MET A 286 -5.25 -3.63 -16.93
CA MET A 286 -6.21 -4.63 -17.35
C MET A 286 -5.91 -5.16 -18.77
N THR A 287 -6.53 -6.26 -19.12
CA THR A 287 -6.48 -6.81 -20.49
C THR A 287 -7.31 -5.98 -21.47
N SER A 288 -6.99 -6.05 -22.75
CA SER A 288 -7.70 -5.28 -23.80
C SER A 288 -9.20 -5.61 -23.87
N ASP A 289 -9.57 -6.88 -23.71
CA ASP A 289 -10.97 -7.32 -23.75
C ASP A 289 -11.80 -6.72 -22.60
N ILE A 290 -11.23 -6.64 -21.40
CA ILE A 290 -11.87 -5.98 -20.26
C ILE A 290 -11.99 -4.48 -20.52
N HIS A 291 -10.94 -3.85 -21.03
CA HIS A 291 -10.96 -2.42 -21.35
C HIS A 291 -12.04 -2.10 -22.39
N GLU A 292 -12.12 -2.86 -23.48
CA GLU A 292 -13.17 -2.69 -24.49
C GLU A 292 -14.58 -2.88 -23.93
N ALA A 293 -14.78 -3.92 -23.10
CA ALA A 293 -16.07 -4.22 -22.52
C ALA A 293 -16.53 -3.19 -21.48
N CYS A 294 -15.63 -2.50 -20.80
CA CYS A 294 -15.94 -1.69 -19.62
C CYS A 294 -15.69 -0.19 -19.82
N ILE A 295 -14.58 0.18 -20.46
CA ILE A 295 -14.20 1.58 -20.62
C ILE A 295 -14.71 2.12 -21.96
N ASN A 296 -14.42 1.41 -23.07
CA ASN A 296 -14.78 1.87 -24.41
C ASN A 296 -16.25 1.59 -24.79
N SER A 297 -16.95 0.78 -24.02
CA SER A 297 -18.35 0.42 -24.33
C SER A 297 -19.38 1.48 -23.93
N HIS A 298 -18.97 2.56 -23.29
CA HIS A 298 -19.85 3.64 -22.85
C HIS A 298 -19.28 5.00 -23.22
N GLU A 299 -20.13 5.96 -23.60
CA GLU A 299 -19.72 7.28 -24.10
C GLU A 299 -18.87 8.10 -23.11
N TYR A 300 -19.08 7.91 -21.81
CA TYR A 300 -18.26 8.54 -20.77
C TYR A 300 -17.05 7.70 -20.35
N GLY A 301 -16.99 6.40 -20.74
CA GLY A 301 -15.97 5.48 -20.30
C GLY A 301 -15.88 5.41 -18.77
N TRP A 302 -14.67 5.55 -18.25
CA TRP A 302 -14.41 5.78 -16.83
C TRP A 302 -13.86 7.19 -16.65
N ALA A 303 -14.56 8.02 -15.89
CA ALA A 303 -14.14 9.38 -15.60
C ALA A 303 -14.54 9.82 -14.20
N ASN A 304 -13.72 10.66 -13.60
CA ASN A 304 -14.07 11.56 -12.50
C ASN A 304 -13.33 12.89 -12.73
N SER A 305 -13.73 13.94 -12.04
CA SER A 305 -13.24 15.30 -12.30
C SER A 305 -11.72 15.49 -12.20
N LEU A 306 -11.02 14.61 -11.48
CA LEU A 306 -9.58 14.73 -11.22
C LEU A 306 -8.78 13.47 -11.55
N ALA A 307 -9.40 12.39 -12.03
CA ALA A 307 -8.68 11.20 -12.43
C ALA A 307 -7.80 11.49 -13.65
N GLY A 308 -6.53 11.15 -13.54
CA GLY A 308 -5.57 11.35 -14.61
C GLY A 308 -5.20 12.80 -14.85
N ASN A 309 -5.26 13.67 -13.83
CA ASN A 309 -4.75 15.03 -13.97
C ASN A 309 -3.25 15.05 -14.30
N GLU A 310 -2.78 16.13 -14.92
CA GLU A 310 -1.43 16.26 -15.46
C GLU A 310 -0.36 16.19 -14.36
N ILE A 311 -0.61 16.80 -13.20
CA ILE A 311 0.32 16.77 -12.06
C ILE A 311 0.44 15.35 -11.53
N ALA A 312 -0.69 14.64 -11.31
CA ALA A 312 -0.69 13.28 -10.85
C ALA A 312 0.05 12.36 -11.82
N ALA A 313 -0.22 12.49 -13.12
CA ALA A 313 0.43 11.70 -14.16
C ALA A 313 1.95 11.95 -14.20
N THR A 314 2.38 13.20 -14.12
CA THR A 314 3.81 13.57 -14.12
C THR A 314 4.55 13.02 -12.91
N VAL A 315 3.95 13.08 -11.71
CA VAL A 315 4.54 12.49 -10.50
C VAL A 315 4.60 10.97 -10.60
N ALA A 316 3.52 10.31 -11.05
CA ALA A 316 3.48 8.85 -11.21
C ALA A 316 4.50 8.33 -12.22
N LEU A 317 4.70 9.03 -13.34
CA LEU A 317 5.75 8.75 -14.32
C LEU A 317 7.14 8.74 -13.68
N LYS A 318 7.45 9.75 -12.85
CA LYS A 318 8.73 9.82 -12.15
C LYS A 318 8.88 8.69 -11.12
N VAL A 319 7.80 8.31 -10.42
CA VAL A 319 7.83 7.13 -9.53
C VAL A 319 8.15 5.87 -10.31
N LEU A 320 7.49 5.62 -11.44
CA LEU A 320 7.76 4.47 -12.30
C LEU A 320 9.20 4.46 -12.81
N GLU A 321 9.71 5.62 -13.22
CA GLU A 321 11.12 5.76 -13.65
C GLU A 321 12.09 5.36 -12.53
N ILE A 322 11.92 5.91 -11.31
CA ILE A 322 12.81 5.64 -10.17
C ILE A 322 12.76 4.17 -9.78
N THR A 323 11.56 3.59 -9.69
CA THR A 323 11.36 2.20 -9.22
C THR A 323 11.84 1.14 -10.20
N GLN A 324 11.97 1.48 -11.48
CA GLN A 324 12.49 0.58 -12.52
C GLN A 324 14.00 0.70 -12.74
N ARG A 325 14.69 1.66 -12.12
CA ARG A 325 16.14 1.81 -12.27
C ARG A 325 16.86 0.55 -11.76
N PRO A 326 17.78 -0.04 -12.51
CA PRO A 326 18.57 -1.18 -12.03
C PRO A 326 19.27 -0.92 -10.69
N ALA A 327 19.77 0.31 -10.49
CA ALA A 327 20.41 0.71 -9.24
C ALA A 327 19.43 0.72 -8.06
N THR A 328 18.17 1.15 -8.26
CA THR A 328 17.13 1.11 -7.21
C THR A 328 16.80 -0.33 -6.84
N LEU A 329 16.60 -1.21 -7.82
CA LEU A 329 16.31 -2.63 -7.57
C LEU A 329 17.48 -3.33 -6.87
N ALA A 330 18.72 -3.07 -7.31
CA ALA A 330 19.91 -3.61 -6.64
C ALA A 330 20.00 -3.17 -5.18
N HIS A 331 19.75 -1.89 -4.90
CA HIS A 331 19.76 -1.35 -3.53
C HIS A 331 18.65 -1.98 -2.65
N ILE A 332 17.47 -2.25 -3.21
CA ILE A 332 16.40 -2.94 -2.48
C ILE A 332 16.82 -4.37 -2.10
N HIS A 333 17.55 -5.08 -2.97
CA HIS A 333 18.10 -6.39 -2.62
C HIS A 333 19.17 -6.29 -1.52
N GLU A 334 19.95 -5.21 -1.47
CA GLU A 334 20.88 -4.96 -0.36
C GLU A 334 20.12 -4.70 0.95
N ILE A 335 19.02 -3.91 0.92
CA ILE A 335 18.11 -3.72 2.06
C ILE A 335 17.55 -5.07 2.54
N GLU A 336 17.10 -5.92 1.61
CA GLU A 336 16.57 -7.26 1.92
C GLU A 336 17.63 -8.12 2.61
N ALA A 337 18.82 -8.23 2.03
CA ALA A 337 19.92 -9.03 2.56
C ALA A 337 20.32 -8.53 3.97
N ARG A 338 20.53 -7.22 4.13
CA ARG A 338 20.88 -6.60 5.40
C ARG A 338 19.81 -6.84 6.47
N THR A 339 18.53 -6.71 6.10
CA THR A 339 17.40 -6.96 7.02
C THR A 339 17.37 -8.42 7.45
N ARG A 340 17.57 -9.35 6.52
CA ARG A 340 17.61 -10.80 6.79
C ARG A 340 18.70 -11.14 7.79
N ASP A 341 19.91 -10.63 7.58
CA ASP A 341 21.05 -10.88 8.46
C ASP A 341 20.80 -10.33 9.87
N ARG A 342 20.32 -9.08 9.97
CA ARG A 342 20.04 -8.43 11.25
C ARG A 342 18.90 -9.10 12.02
N PHE A 343 17.82 -9.46 11.34
CA PHE A 343 16.68 -10.12 11.99
C PHE A 343 17.02 -11.56 12.40
N ALA A 344 17.82 -12.28 11.60
CA ALA A 344 18.33 -13.59 12.01
C ALA A 344 19.22 -13.50 13.27
N GLU A 345 20.08 -12.49 13.37
CA GLU A 345 20.89 -12.23 14.56
C GLU A 345 20.02 -11.92 15.78
N LEU A 346 18.99 -11.05 15.63
CA LEU A 346 18.05 -10.71 16.71
C LEU A 346 17.30 -11.95 17.20
N CYS A 347 16.81 -12.81 16.32
CA CYS A 347 16.13 -14.05 16.70
C CYS A 347 17.04 -15.02 17.43
N ARG A 348 18.33 -15.14 17.02
CA ARG A 348 19.31 -15.97 17.75
C ARG A 348 19.62 -15.42 19.14
N ARG A 349 19.74 -14.10 19.28
CA ARG A 349 20.07 -13.42 20.54
C ARG A 349 18.90 -13.40 21.52
N HIS A 350 17.68 -13.31 21.02
CA HIS A 350 16.46 -13.12 21.81
C HIS A 350 15.40 -14.21 21.50
N GLN A 351 15.80 -15.49 21.55
CA GLN A 351 14.95 -16.66 21.22
C GLN A 351 13.63 -16.73 22.00
N GLY A 352 13.60 -16.19 23.25
CA GLY A 352 12.37 -16.12 24.06
C GLY A 352 11.44 -14.96 23.70
N ILE A 353 11.87 -14.04 22.83
CA ILE A 353 11.12 -12.84 22.46
C ILE A 353 10.72 -12.87 20.99
N PHE A 354 11.67 -13.20 20.09
CA PHE A 354 11.48 -13.14 18.64
C PHE A 354 11.61 -14.52 17.97
N THR A 355 10.79 -14.73 16.95
CA THR A 355 10.92 -15.83 15.99
C THR A 355 11.11 -15.28 14.57
N PRO A 356 11.76 -16.05 13.67
CA PRO A 356 11.90 -15.67 12.26
C PRO A 356 10.55 -15.40 11.62
N ALA A 357 10.54 -14.44 10.70
CA ALA A 357 9.38 -14.05 9.95
C ALA A 357 9.72 -13.76 8.48
N THR A 358 8.82 -13.14 7.73
CA THR A 358 8.97 -12.92 6.30
C THR A 358 9.83 -11.71 6.01
N ILE A 359 10.76 -11.84 5.04
CA ILE A 359 11.51 -10.74 4.46
C ILE A 359 11.51 -10.94 2.95
N GLN A 360 10.99 -9.95 2.22
CA GLN A 360 10.89 -9.93 0.76
C GLN A 360 11.06 -8.50 0.25
N GLY A 361 12.20 -8.20 -0.38
CA GLY A 361 12.53 -6.82 -0.77
C GLY A 361 12.54 -5.88 0.43
N GLY A 362 11.73 -4.83 0.36
CA GLY A 362 11.51 -3.88 1.47
C GLY A 362 10.29 -4.21 2.35
N ILE A 363 9.79 -5.43 2.32
CA ILE A 363 8.76 -5.94 3.24
C ILE A 363 9.46 -6.77 4.29
N ALA A 364 9.35 -6.39 5.57
CA ALA A 364 10.00 -7.11 6.65
C ALA A 364 9.04 -7.32 7.83
N THR A 365 9.06 -8.52 8.39
CA THR A 365 8.33 -8.86 9.61
C THR A 365 9.23 -9.57 10.59
N ILE A 366 8.92 -9.46 11.89
CA ILE A 366 9.47 -10.29 12.95
C ILE A 366 8.31 -10.69 13.87
N ALA A 367 8.23 -11.96 14.25
CA ALA A 367 7.13 -12.40 15.09
C ALA A 367 7.57 -12.46 16.57
N LEU A 368 6.63 -12.13 17.45
CA LEU A 368 6.78 -12.23 18.90
C LEU A 368 6.38 -13.62 19.36
N VAL A 369 7.17 -14.21 20.26
CA VAL A 369 6.83 -15.48 20.94
C VAL A 369 5.58 -15.31 21.78
N GLN A 370 5.45 -14.16 22.45
CA GLN A 370 4.29 -13.81 23.28
C GLN A 370 3.49 -12.68 22.60
N PRO A 371 2.26 -12.94 22.13
CA PRO A 371 1.43 -11.93 21.46
C PRO A 371 1.16 -10.68 22.32
N ASP A 372 1.04 -10.84 23.62
CA ASP A 372 0.78 -9.75 24.58
C ASP A 372 1.92 -8.72 24.67
N HIS A 373 3.09 -9.04 24.14
CA HIS A 373 4.20 -8.11 24.03
C HIS A 373 4.02 -7.09 22.88
N ALA A 374 3.10 -7.29 21.94
CA ALA A 374 2.97 -6.46 20.74
C ALA A 374 2.69 -4.97 21.04
N PRO A 375 1.71 -4.59 21.89
CA PRO A 375 1.49 -3.18 22.24
C PRO A 375 2.71 -2.55 22.92
N ARG A 376 3.37 -3.31 23.80
CA ARG A 376 4.56 -2.88 24.52
C ARG A 376 5.75 -2.70 23.57
N LEU A 377 5.93 -3.60 22.60
CA LEU A 377 6.96 -3.47 21.56
C LEU A 377 6.76 -2.17 20.76
N GLY A 378 5.53 -1.87 20.33
CA GLY A 378 5.21 -0.64 19.60
C GLY A 378 5.61 0.61 20.36
N LYS A 379 5.27 0.68 21.64
CA LYS A 379 5.67 1.79 22.53
C LYS A 379 7.19 1.88 22.71
N LEU A 380 7.84 0.74 22.97
CA LEU A 380 9.29 0.68 23.16
C LEU A 380 10.06 1.13 21.90
N LEU A 381 9.60 0.77 20.71
CA LEU A 381 10.19 1.22 19.45
C LEU A 381 9.97 2.71 19.24
N PHE A 382 8.75 3.20 19.49
CA PHE A 382 8.44 4.63 19.42
C PHE A 382 9.37 5.46 20.32
N ASP A 383 9.58 5.05 21.59
CA ASP A 383 10.48 5.73 22.51
C ASP A 383 11.95 5.70 22.07
N ARG A 384 12.32 4.71 21.23
CA ARG A 384 13.65 4.55 20.64
C ARG A 384 13.78 5.18 19.25
N GLY A 385 12.78 5.97 18.88
CA GLY A 385 12.82 6.72 17.63
C GLY A 385 12.49 5.90 16.38
N VAL A 386 11.71 4.81 16.49
CA VAL A 386 11.25 4.01 15.35
C VAL A 386 9.72 3.93 15.33
N LEU A 387 9.13 4.28 14.18
CA LEU A 387 7.72 4.08 13.88
C LEU A 387 7.55 2.78 13.11
N MET A 388 6.99 1.75 13.73
CA MET A 388 6.60 0.51 13.05
C MET A 388 5.20 0.63 12.44
N HIS A 389 4.90 -0.20 11.45
CA HIS A 389 3.54 -0.35 10.95
C HIS A 389 2.64 -0.96 12.04
N SER A 390 1.37 -0.53 12.10
CA SER A 390 0.42 -1.06 13.08
C SER A 390 0.30 -2.58 12.96
N THR A 391 0.26 -3.26 14.11
CA THR A 391 -0.06 -4.68 14.17
C THR A 391 -1.54 -4.89 13.83
N SER A 392 -1.85 -6.03 13.25
CA SER A 392 -3.22 -6.46 13.01
C SER A 392 -3.87 -6.94 14.32
N THR A 393 -5.18 -6.88 14.40
CA THR A 393 -5.93 -7.41 15.55
C THR A 393 -5.94 -8.92 15.61
N THR A 394 -5.85 -9.59 14.46
CA THR A 394 -5.88 -11.06 14.34
C THR A 394 -4.49 -11.69 14.37
N ALA A 395 -3.46 -10.95 13.98
CA ALA A 395 -2.06 -11.36 14.10
C ALA A 395 -1.22 -10.32 14.87
N PRO A 396 -1.58 -10.01 16.14
CA PRO A 396 -0.91 -8.95 16.92
C PRO A 396 0.56 -9.27 17.19
N HIS A 397 0.93 -10.54 17.17
CA HIS A 397 2.30 -11.00 17.39
C HIS A 397 3.25 -10.72 16.20
N VAL A 398 2.76 -10.28 15.04
CA VAL A 398 3.60 -9.98 13.88
C VAL A 398 3.90 -8.49 13.81
N ALA A 399 5.12 -8.12 14.15
CA ALA A 399 5.64 -6.76 13.98
C ALA A 399 6.06 -6.56 12.52
N LYS A 400 5.62 -5.46 11.92
CA LYS A 400 5.67 -5.19 10.49
C LYS A 400 6.45 -3.91 10.19
N PHE A 401 7.35 -3.97 9.22
CA PHE A 401 8.23 -2.86 8.83
C PHE A 401 8.28 -2.70 7.31
N LEU A 402 8.13 -1.46 6.87
CA LEU A 402 8.26 -1.03 5.48
C LEU A 402 9.30 0.10 5.41
N PRO A 403 10.60 -0.20 5.47
CA PRO A 403 11.63 0.83 5.38
C PRO A 403 11.55 1.59 4.04
N VAL A 404 12.08 2.80 4.04
CA VAL A 404 12.22 3.59 2.81
C VAL A 404 13.22 2.91 1.88
N LEU A 405 12.82 2.67 0.63
CA LEU A 405 13.56 1.88 -0.36
C LEU A 405 14.80 2.59 -0.93
N THR A 406 14.90 3.90 -0.78
CA THR A 406 16.00 4.73 -1.28
C THR A 406 16.89 5.27 -0.16
N ALA A 407 16.66 4.85 1.07
CA ALA A 407 17.46 5.28 2.21
C ALA A 407 18.76 4.48 2.33
N ASP A 408 19.77 5.07 2.97
CA ASP A 408 21.01 4.39 3.30
C ASP A 408 20.76 3.13 4.15
N LEU A 409 21.58 2.09 3.98
CA LEU A 409 21.46 0.82 4.70
C LEU A 409 21.57 0.94 6.21
N THR A 410 22.15 2.03 6.73
CA THR A 410 22.25 2.31 8.16
C THR A 410 20.89 2.36 8.85
N ILE A 411 19.81 2.68 8.14
CA ILE A 411 18.45 2.64 8.72
C ILE A 411 18.05 1.24 9.19
N ILE A 412 18.58 0.19 8.55
CA ILE A 412 18.31 -1.19 8.95
C ILE A 412 19.10 -1.53 10.23
N ASP A 413 20.32 -0.99 10.38
CA ASP A 413 21.10 -1.14 11.59
C ASP A 413 20.46 -0.37 12.76
N ASP A 414 19.95 0.83 12.51
CA ASP A 414 19.21 1.62 13.50
C ASP A 414 17.93 0.88 13.97
N LEU A 415 17.17 0.33 13.02
CA LEU A 415 15.99 -0.50 13.32
C LEU A 415 16.38 -1.73 14.15
N ALA A 416 17.44 -2.45 13.77
CA ALA A 416 17.90 -3.63 14.51
C ALA A 416 18.38 -3.28 15.92
N THR A 417 19.06 -2.15 16.09
CA THR A 417 19.50 -1.63 17.39
C THR A 417 18.31 -1.29 18.29
N ALA A 418 17.27 -0.65 17.74
CA ALA A 418 16.04 -0.35 18.47
C ALA A 418 15.31 -1.63 18.90
N LEU A 419 15.23 -2.64 18.01
CA LEU A 419 14.64 -3.95 18.30
C LEU A 419 15.42 -4.70 19.38
N ASP A 420 16.76 -4.73 19.32
CA ASP A 420 17.62 -5.36 20.34
C ASP A 420 17.40 -4.73 21.72
N SER A 421 17.37 -3.40 21.78
CA SER A 421 17.09 -2.66 23.02
C SER A 421 15.65 -2.88 23.53
N ALA A 422 14.66 -2.98 22.62
CA ALA A 422 13.27 -3.27 22.98
C ALA A 422 13.13 -4.71 23.52
N ALA A 423 13.79 -5.69 22.88
CA ALA A 423 13.77 -7.08 23.33
C ALA A 423 14.30 -7.26 24.76
N ARG A 424 15.40 -6.57 25.10
CA ARG A 424 15.93 -6.59 26.51
C ARG A 424 14.96 -6.00 27.53
N ALA A 425 14.10 -5.05 27.11
CA ALA A 425 13.09 -4.46 27.97
C ALA A 425 11.80 -5.29 28.05
N LEU A 426 11.61 -6.25 27.14
CA LEU A 426 10.49 -7.20 27.15
C LEU A 426 10.81 -8.47 27.94
N ALA A 427 12.10 -8.86 28.00
CA ALA A 427 12.59 -9.96 28.82
C ALA A 427 12.46 -9.67 30.32
#